data_3dde3e7b1ad07da4212f6752999927b4
#
_entry.id   3dde3e7b1ad07da4212f6752999927b4
#
_cell.length_a   1.000
_cell.length_b   1.000
_cell.length_c   1.000
_cell.angle_alpha   90.00
_cell.angle_beta   90.00
_cell.angle_gamma   90.00
#
_symmetry.space_group_name_H-M   'P 1'
#
loop_
_entity.id
_entity.type
_entity.pdbx_description
1 polymer ?
#
loop_
_entity_poly.entity_id
_entity_poly.type
_entity_poly.pdbx_seq_one_letter_code
_entity_poly.pdbx_strand_id
1 'polypeptide(L)'
;MTQFNTKLVHGPQLQTDKAGAIVPPVYQSAMYRFAPDGGTSDWDYARSSNPTRDYLERQIATLENGDAGFAFSSGVAAIATVLAIFPDGSHFIIGDSLYSGTDRLLNQYFAQHGLTFTPVDPRDLTAVGAAIRPETKAIFFETFSNPLLKVQQRQGY
;
A
#
# COMPACT_ATOMS: atom_id res chain seq x y z
N MET A 1 15.02 14.52 -15.23
CA MET A 1 14.33 13.52 -14.36
C MET A 1 15.38 12.67 -13.69
N THR A 2 15.34 12.54 -12.38
CA THR A 2 16.27 11.69 -11.63
C THR A 2 15.96 10.22 -11.96
N GLN A 3 17.01 9.44 -12.29
CA GLN A 3 16.82 8.02 -12.63
C GLN A 3 16.34 7.22 -11.41
N PHE A 4 15.59 6.12 -11.64
CA PHE A 4 15.06 5.24 -10.59
C PHE A 4 16.13 4.80 -9.59
N ASN A 5 17.28 4.34 -10.07
CA ASN A 5 18.40 3.92 -9.21
C ASN A 5 18.93 5.05 -8.30
N THR A 6 18.94 6.29 -8.79
CA THR A 6 19.32 7.45 -7.98
C THR A 6 18.29 7.71 -6.88
N LYS A 7 17.01 7.63 -7.19
CA LYS A 7 15.92 7.75 -6.20
C LYS A 7 16.00 6.64 -5.15
N LEU A 8 16.32 5.40 -5.56
CA LEU A 8 16.43 4.26 -4.65
C LEU A 8 17.55 4.45 -3.62
N VAL A 9 18.71 4.98 -4.04
CA VAL A 9 19.88 5.15 -3.18
C VAL A 9 19.77 6.40 -2.30
N HIS A 10 19.35 7.52 -2.87
CA HIS A 10 19.36 8.80 -2.17
C HIS A 10 18.04 9.15 -1.48
N GLY A 11 16.93 8.60 -1.93
CA GLY A 11 15.60 8.80 -1.33
C GLY A 11 15.18 10.27 -1.19
N PRO A 12 14.11 10.53 -0.44
CA PRO A 12 13.79 11.87 0.03
C PRO A 12 14.79 12.26 1.11
N GLN A 13 15.46 13.40 0.95
CA GLN A 13 16.36 13.89 1.99
C GLN A 13 15.58 14.20 3.25
N LEU A 14 15.98 13.60 4.37
CA LEU A 14 15.50 14.01 5.68
C LEU A 14 16.10 15.38 6.00
N GLN A 15 15.30 16.42 5.93
CA GLN A 15 15.71 17.79 6.23
C GLN A 15 16.09 18.00 7.71
N THR A 16 15.96 17.00 8.56
CA THR A 16 16.03 17.11 10.02
C THR A 16 17.22 16.42 10.67
N ASP A 17 18.08 15.73 9.93
CA ASP A 17 19.29 15.16 10.52
C ASP A 17 20.38 16.22 10.68
N LYS A 18 20.47 16.79 11.89
CA LYS A 18 21.49 17.77 12.27
C LYS A 18 22.91 17.20 12.27
N ALA A 19 23.05 15.88 12.29
CA ALA A 19 24.37 15.21 12.28
C ALA A 19 24.92 15.04 10.86
N GLY A 20 24.12 15.25 9.82
CA GLY A 20 24.52 15.08 8.43
C GLY A 20 24.74 13.62 8.03
N ALA A 21 24.02 12.68 8.65
CA ALA A 21 24.12 11.26 8.33
C ALA A 21 23.67 11.01 6.87
N ILE A 22 24.45 10.22 6.14
CA ILE A 22 24.14 9.84 4.75
C ILE A 22 22.94 8.86 4.71
N VAL A 23 22.83 8.01 5.74
CA VAL A 23 21.74 7.05 5.90
C VAL A 23 20.84 7.54 7.03
N PRO A 24 19.50 7.51 6.86
CA PRO A 24 18.58 7.94 7.89
C PRO A 24 18.80 7.19 9.21
N PRO A 25 18.87 7.88 10.36
CA PRO A 25 18.95 7.22 11.64
C PRO A 25 17.70 6.39 11.96
N VAL A 26 17.86 5.30 12.71
CA VAL A 26 16.75 4.53 13.26
C VAL A 26 16.34 5.12 14.59
N TYR A 27 15.12 5.65 14.66
CA TYR A 27 14.55 6.23 15.87
C TYR A 27 13.75 5.17 16.65
N GLN A 28 14.29 4.74 17.79
CA GLN A 28 13.66 3.75 18.68
C GLN A 28 12.84 4.40 19.80
N SER A 29 12.76 5.74 19.82
CA SER A 29 11.99 6.45 20.84
C SER A 29 10.49 6.17 20.67
N ALA A 30 9.81 5.87 21.77
CA ALA A 30 8.36 5.75 21.82
C ALA A 30 7.68 7.12 21.93
N MET A 31 8.33 8.11 22.56
CA MET A 31 7.75 9.42 22.84
C MET A 31 8.70 10.52 22.38
N TYR A 32 8.13 11.66 22.00
CA TYR A 32 8.85 12.85 21.58
C TYR A 32 8.45 14.04 22.42
N ARG A 33 9.32 15.04 22.52
CA ARG A 33 9.03 16.28 23.26
C ARG A 33 8.03 17.12 22.46
N PHE A 34 7.09 17.72 23.17
CA PHE A 34 6.27 18.78 22.60
C PHE A 34 7.12 19.99 22.23
N ALA A 35 6.65 20.78 21.28
CA ALA A 35 7.29 22.04 20.94
C ALA A 35 7.30 22.98 22.18
N PRO A 36 8.32 23.87 22.31
CA PRO A 36 8.44 24.75 23.46
C PRO A 36 7.25 25.69 23.70
N ASP A 37 6.49 25.99 22.65
CA ASP A 37 5.26 26.79 22.67
C ASP A 37 4.00 25.97 23.04
N GLY A 38 4.16 24.69 23.37
CA GLY A 38 3.05 23.77 23.65
C GLY A 38 2.34 23.23 22.41
N GLY A 39 2.82 23.57 21.21
CA GLY A 39 2.34 23.00 19.97
C GLY A 39 2.75 21.54 19.77
N THR A 40 2.16 20.88 18.81
CA THR A 40 2.57 19.53 18.37
C THR A 40 3.85 19.64 17.54
N SER A 41 4.85 18.80 17.83
CA SER A 41 5.94 18.54 16.90
C SER A 41 5.46 17.61 15.78
N ASP A 42 6.26 17.44 14.74
CA ASP A 42 5.94 16.48 13.65
C ASP A 42 5.73 15.05 14.17
N TRP A 43 6.31 14.75 15.32
CA TRP A 43 6.20 13.47 16.03
C TRP A 43 5.87 13.68 17.50
N ASP A 44 4.94 12.90 18.03
CA ASP A 44 4.54 12.88 19.45
C ASP A 44 4.72 11.50 20.05
N TYR A 45 4.21 10.48 19.37
CA TYR A 45 4.21 9.10 19.83
C TYR A 45 4.39 8.12 18.65
N ALA A 46 5.31 7.15 18.81
CA ALA A 46 5.75 6.27 17.72
C ALA A 46 4.65 5.41 17.08
N ARG A 47 3.55 5.13 17.80
CA ARG A 47 2.39 4.42 17.24
C ARG A 47 1.66 5.28 16.20
N SER A 48 1.55 6.58 16.47
CA SER A 48 0.91 7.53 15.54
C SER A 48 1.87 7.89 14.41
N SER A 49 3.09 8.34 14.75
CA SER A 49 4.10 8.75 13.79
C SER A 49 5.52 8.51 14.30
N ASN A 50 6.45 8.18 13.41
CA ASN A 50 7.84 7.91 13.75
C ASN A 50 8.74 8.31 12.56
N PRO A 51 9.87 9.03 12.78
CA PRO A 51 10.72 9.48 11.69
C PRO A 51 11.24 8.35 10.78
N THR A 52 11.53 7.17 11.33
CA THR A 52 12.00 6.02 10.55
C THR A 52 10.92 5.49 9.63
N ARG A 53 9.68 5.37 10.13
CA ARG A 53 8.53 4.91 9.33
C ARG A 53 8.18 5.95 8.27
N ASP A 54 8.12 7.22 8.63
CA ASP A 54 7.85 8.33 7.71
C ASP A 54 8.86 8.37 6.56
N TYR A 55 10.14 8.13 6.85
CA TYR A 55 11.16 8.02 5.80
C TYR A 55 10.85 6.88 4.83
N LEU A 56 10.51 5.68 5.31
CA LEU A 56 10.14 4.54 4.48
C LEU A 56 8.92 4.87 3.60
N GLU A 57 7.90 5.46 4.19
CA GLU A 57 6.65 5.83 3.50
C GLU A 57 6.93 6.83 2.37
N ARG A 58 7.71 7.87 2.63
CA ARG A 58 8.14 8.85 1.61
C ARG A 58 9.04 8.22 0.54
N GLN A 59 9.92 7.29 0.92
CA GLN A 59 10.77 6.59 -0.04
C GLN A 59 9.95 5.79 -1.04
N ILE A 60 8.98 5.02 -0.57
CA ILE A 60 8.09 4.24 -1.43
C ILE A 60 7.25 5.15 -2.33
N ALA A 61 6.66 6.22 -1.78
CA ALA A 61 5.94 7.22 -2.56
C ALA A 61 6.82 7.80 -3.68
N THR A 62 8.08 8.15 -3.37
CA THR A 62 9.03 8.68 -4.36
C THR A 62 9.36 7.69 -5.47
N LEU A 63 9.53 6.41 -5.14
CA LEU A 63 9.86 5.35 -6.10
C LEU A 63 8.68 5.03 -7.02
N GLU A 64 7.47 5.00 -6.46
CA GLU A 64 6.24 4.68 -7.20
C GLU A 64 5.60 5.92 -7.85
N ASN A 65 6.21 7.12 -7.71
CA ASN A 65 5.65 8.42 -8.15
C ASN A 65 4.25 8.69 -7.58
N GLY A 66 4.02 8.24 -6.34
CA GLY A 66 2.79 8.48 -5.58
C GLY A 66 2.89 9.75 -4.74
N ASP A 67 1.74 10.27 -4.33
CA ASP A 67 1.65 11.45 -3.45
C ASP A 67 1.98 11.09 -2.00
N ALA A 68 1.68 9.86 -1.58
CA ALA A 68 1.94 9.36 -0.24
C ALA A 68 2.16 7.83 -0.25
N GLY A 69 2.87 7.33 0.76
CA GLY A 69 3.02 5.92 1.07
C GLY A 69 2.56 5.64 2.50
N PHE A 70 2.11 4.43 2.78
CA PHE A 70 1.69 4.00 4.09
C PHE A 70 2.28 2.62 4.41
N ALA A 71 2.96 2.50 5.54
CA ALA A 71 3.57 1.26 5.98
C ALA A 71 2.67 0.53 7.00
N PHE A 72 2.49 -0.77 6.79
CA PHE A 72 1.69 -1.65 7.64
C PHE A 72 2.54 -2.80 8.18
N SER A 73 2.07 -3.43 9.24
CA SER A 73 2.74 -4.58 9.86
C SER A 73 2.73 -5.85 9.00
N SER A 74 1.86 -5.90 7.98
CA SER A 74 1.78 -7.01 7.03
C SER A 74 1.10 -6.57 5.72
N GLY A 75 1.33 -7.31 4.62
CA GLY A 75 0.62 -7.09 3.36
C GLY A 75 -0.90 -7.29 3.49
N VAL A 76 -1.35 -8.26 4.28
CA VAL A 76 -2.79 -8.47 4.53
C VAL A 76 -3.40 -7.28 5.26
N ALA A 77 -2.68 -6.65 6.21
CA ALA A 77 -3.14 -5.44 6.88
C ALA A 77 -3.26 -4.25 5.88
N ALA A 78 -2.30 -4.11 4.96
CA ALA A 78 -2.36 -3.11 3.91
C ALA A 78 -3.58 -3.34 2.99
N ILE A 79 -3.79 -4.57 2.52
CA ILE A 79 -4.94 -4.95 1.68
C ILE A 79 -6.26 -4.67 2.40
N ALA A 80 -6.37 -5.07 3.68
CA ALA A 80 -7.55 -4.83 4.49
C ALA A 80 -7.87 -3.33 4.59
N THR A 81 -6.86 -2.50 4.82
CA THR A 81 -7.05 -1.05 4.91
C THR A 81 -7.49 -0.44 3.59
N VAL A 82 -6.91 -0.86 2.46
CA VAL A 82 -7.33 -0.42 1.12
C VAL A 82 -8.80 -0.78 0.85
N LEU A 83 -9.20 -2.01 1.18
CA LEU A 83 -10.59 -2.45 0.96
C LEU A 83 -11.59 -1.70 1.87
N ALA A 84 -11.19 -1.38 3.09
CA ALA A 84 -12.04 -0.69 4.05
C ALA A 84 -12.40 0.76 3.68
N ILE A 85 -11.72 1.38 2.70
CA ILE A 85 -12.09 2.72 2.21
C ILE A 85 -13.26 2.72 1.22
N PHE A 86 -13.67 1.56 0.73
CA PHE A 86 -14.76 1.44 -0.24
C PHE A 86 -16.10 1.21 0.48
N PRO A 87 -17.18 1.87 0.03
CA PRO A 87 -18.49 1.72 0.63
C PRO A 87 -19.11 0.35 0.33
N ASP A 88 -20.09 -0.03 1.16
CA ASP A 88 -20.89 -1.23 0.93
C ASP A 88 -21.51 -1.22 -0.47
N GLY A 89 -21.66 -2.39 -1.08
CA GLY A 89 -22.12 -2.55 -2.45
C GLY A 89 -21.02 -2.40 -3.50
N SER A 90 -19.80 -2.01 -3.12
CA SER A 90 -18.68 -1.95 -4.08
C SER A 90 -18.33 -3.33 -4.61
N HIS A 91 -18.08 -3.38 -5.92
CA HIS A 91 -17.64 -4.58 -6.62
C HIS A 91 -16.16 -4.49 -7.00
N PHE A 92 -15.48 -5.63 -6.89
CA PHE A 92 -14.08 -5.80 -7.28
C PHE A 92 -13.93 -6.97 -8.24
N ILE A 93 -13.15 -6.78 -9.28
CA ILE A 93 -12.63 -7.88 -10.08
C ILE A 93 -11.32 -8.32 -9.42
N ILE A 94 -11.18 -9.61 -9.15
CA ILE A 94 -10.01 -10.16 -8.47
C ILE A 94 -9.35 -11.24 -9.31
N GLY A 95 -8.04 -11.44 -9.12
CA GLY A 95 -7.33 -12.56 -9.73
C GLY A 95 -7.91 -13.91 -9.27
N ASP A 96 -7.96 -14.89 -10.17
CA ASP A 96 -8.44 -16.26 -9.91
C ASP A 96 -7.48 -17.10 -9.04
N SER A 97 -6.28 -16.58 -8.79
CA SER A 97 -5.25 -17.22 -7.97
C SER A 97 -4.57 -16.17 -7.13
N LEU A 98 -4.95 -16.10 -5.86
CA LEU A 98 -4.46 -15.13 -4.88
C LEU A 98 -3.81 -15.86 -3.70
N TYR A 99 -2.96 -15.15 -2.96
CA TYR A 99 -2.47 -15.61 -1.68
C TYR A 99 -3.63 -16.00 -0.76
N SER A 100 -3.53 -17.15 -0.11
CA SER A 100 -4.62 -17.72 0.70
C SER A 100 -5.11 -16.81 1.83
N GLY A 101 -4.22 -15.97 2.38
CA GLY A 101 -4.58 -14.97 3.39
C GLY A 101 -5.45 -13.85 2.80
N THR A 102 -5.16 -13.42 1.59
CA THR A 102 -5.97 -12.45 0.86
C THR A 102 -7.33 -13.03 0.49
N ASP A 103 -7.35 -14.22 -0.10
CA ASP A 103 -8.61 -14.92 -0.44
C ASP A 103 -9.53 -15.06 0.77
N ARG A 104 -8.98 -15.48 1.91
CA ARG A 104 -9.73 -15.59 3.16
C ARG A 104 -10.28 -14.25 3.64
N LEU A 105 -9.47 -13.18 3.57
CA LEU A 105 -9.88 -11.83 3.94
C LEU A 105 -11.06 -11.36 3.08
N LEU A 106 -10.99 -11.57 1.76
CA LEU A 106 -12.04 -11.18 0.82
C LEU A 106 -13.33 -11.96 1.10
N ASN A 107 -13.28 -13.28 1.11
CA ASN A 107 -14.46 -14.15 1.14
C ASN A 107 -15.06 -14.33 2.53
N GLN A 108 -14.26 -14.31 3.61
CA GLN A 108 -14.75 -14.55 4.96
C GLN A 108 -15.01 -13.27 5.76
N TYR A 109 -14.45 -12.14 5.35
CA TYR A 109 -14.67 -10.87 6.02
C TYR A 109 -15.39 -9.86 5.12
N PHE A 110 -14.77 -9.38 4.08
CA PHE A 110 -15.33 -8.30 3.28
C PHE A 110 -16.59 -8.66 2.50
N ALA A 111 -16.76 -9.90 2.06
CA ALA A 111 -18.00 -10.35 1.44
C ALA A 111 -19.18 -10.28 2.41
N GLN A 112 -18.96 -10.52 3.71
CA GLN A 112 -19.98 -10.40 4.75
C GLN A 112 -20.26 -8.93 5.15
N HIS A 113 -19.37 -8.00 4.73
CA HIS A 113 -19.46 -6.57 4.99
C HIS A 113 -19.77 -5.78 3.71
N GLY A 114 -20.56 -6.38 2.82
CA GLY A 114 -21.16 -5.71 1.67
C GLY A 114 -20.29 -5.56 0.42
N LEU A 115 -19.04 -6.00 0.40
CA LEU A 115 -18.24 -6.00 -0.82
C LEU A 115 -18.51 -7.26 -1.66
N THR A 116 -18.43 -7.13 -2.96
CA THR A 116 -18.63 -8.25 -3.89
C THR A 116 -17.40 -8.46 -4.77
N PHE A 117 -17.09 -9.73 -5.08
CA PHE A 117 -15.87 -10.10 -5.79
C PHE A 117 -16.17 -11.01 -6.97
N THR A 118 -15.59 -10.72 -8.14
CA THR A 118 -15.64 -11.60 -9.31
C THR A 118 -14.23 -12.07 -9.65
N PRO A 119 -13.89 -13.36 -9.43
CA PRO A 119 -12.60 -13.90 -9.81
C PRO A 119 -12.51 -14.08 -11.33
N VAL A 120 -11.39 -13.66 -11.91
CA VAL A 120 -11.07 -13.85 -13.34
C VAL A 120 -9.59 -14.17 -13.49
N ASP A 121 -9.21 -14.83 -14.58
CA ASP A 121 -7.79 -14.88 -14.97
C ASP A 121 -7.40 -13.50 -15.53
N PRO A 122 -6.54 -12.73 -14.85
CA PRO A 122 -6.22 -11.37 -15.26
C PRO A 122 -5.38 -11.32 -16.57
N ARG A 123 -4.98 -12.45 -17.13
CA ARG A 123 -4.35 -12.54 -18.44
C ARG A 123 -5.38 -12.53 -19.57
N ASP A 124 -6.64 -12.84 -19.29
CA ASP A 124 -7.75 -12.77 -20.24
C ASP A 124 -8.46 -11.42 -20.12
N LEU A 125 -7.97 -10.44 -20.88
CA LEU A 125 -8.53 -9.09 -20.89
C LEU A 125 -10.01 -9.06 -21.35
N THR A 126 -10.45 -10.03 -22.14
CA THR A 126 -11.85 -10.14 -22.55
C THR A 126 -12.72 -10.52 -21.35
N ALA A 127 -12.29 -11.51 -20.56
CA ALA A 127 -12.99 -11.89 -19.33
C ALA A 127 -12.98 -10.75 -18.29
N VAL A 128 -11.86 -10.04 -18.15
CA VAL A 128 -11.77 -8.86 -17.27
C VAL A 128 -12.78 -7.80 -17.69
N GLY A 129 -12.83 -7.46 -19.00
CA GLY A 129 -13.78 -6.48 -19.54
C GLY A 129 -15.24 -6.89 -19.35
N ALA A 130 -15.56 -8.18 -19.56
CA ALA A 130 -16.90 -8.72 -19.37
C ALA A 130 -17.35 -8.74 -17.90
N ALA A 131 -16.41 -8.75 -16.93
CA ALA A 131 -16.70 -8.73 -15.51
C ALA A 131 -16.97 -7.32 -14.96
N ILE A 132 -16.71 -6.26 -15.73
CA ILE A 132 -16.94 -4.88 -15.29
C ILE A 132 -18.46 -4.61 -15.17
N ARG A 133 -18.85 -4.02 -14.05
CA ARG A 133 -20.23 -3.62 -13.70
C ARG A 133 -20.26 -2.15 -13.28
N PRO A 134 -21.42 -1.50 -13.23
CA PRO A 134 -21.55 -0.13 -12.72
C PRO A 134 -20.98 0.06 -11.31
N GLU A 135 -21.06 -0.98 -10.46
CA GLU A 135 -20.57 -1.01 -9.09
C GLU A 135 -19.07 -1.32 -8.99
N THR A 136 -18.41 -1.71 -10.09
CA THR A 136 -16.98 -2.02 -10.08
C THR A 136 -16.14 -0.80 -9.73
N LYS A 137 -15.38 -0.90 -8.65
CA LYS A 137 -14.52 0.18 -8.14
C LYS A 137 -13.04 -0.05 -8.37
N ALA A 138 -12.63 -1.32 -8.42
CA ALA A 138 -11.22 -1.66 -8.64
C ALA A 138 -11.04 -3.06 -9.20
N ILE A 139 -9.85 -3.27 -9.77
CA ILE A 139 -9.33 -4.57 -10.17
C ILE A 139 -8.13 -4.87 -9.26
N PHE A 140 -8.15 -6.00 -8.58
CA PHE A 140 -7.09 -6.43 -7.68
C PHE A 140 -6.49 -7.75 -8.16
N PHE A 141 -5.19 -7.74 -8.40
CA PHE A 141 -4.45 -8.97 -8.73
C PHE A 141 -2.99 -8.88 -8.23
N GLU A 142 -2.34 -10.03 -8.14
CA GLU A 142 -0.93 -10.15 -7.80
C GLU A 142 -0.11 -10.28 -9.09
N THR A 143 1.00 -9.53 -9.21
CA THR A 143 1.89 -9.58 -10.39
C THR A 143 2.39 -11.00 -10.67
N PHE A 144 2.69 -11.75 -9.59
CA PHE A 144 2.93 -13.18 -9.56
C PHE A 144 1.90 -13.80 -8.66
N SER A 145 0.97 -14.58 -9.22
CA SER A 145 -0.09 -15.21 -8.43
C SER A 145 0.47 -16.27 -7.47
N ASN A 146 -0.23 -16.53 -6.37
CA ASN A 146 0.15 -17.53 -5.38
C ASN A 146 -0.98 -18.56 -5.21
N PRO A 147 -0.74 -19.89 -5.36
CA PRO A 147 0.57 -20.53 -5.48
C PRO A 147 1.01 -20.80 -6.94
N LEU A 148 0.21 -20.46 -7.94
CA LEU A 148 0.43 -20.93 -9.31
C LEU A 148 1.51 -20.15 -10.08
N LEU A 149 2.03 -19.04 -9.53
CA LEU A 149 3.06 -18.19 -10.12
C LEU A 149 2.71 -17.73 -11.57
N LYS A 150 1.43 -17.52 -11.83
CA LYS A 150 0.98 -16.92 -13.09
C LYS A 150 1.52 -15.49 -13.16
N VAL A 151 2.21 -15.15 -14.24
CA VAL A 151 2.73 -13.80 -14.46
C VAL A 151 1.67 -12.94 -15.13
N GLN A 152 1.37 -11.81 -14.51
CA GLN A 152 0.41 -10.83 -15.03
C GLN A 152 1.15 -9.76 -15.84
N GLN A 153 0.69 -9.47 -17.04
CA GLN A 153 1.20 -8.35 -17.83
C GLN A 153 0.49 -7.06 -17.42
N ARG A 154 1.27 -6.05 -17.01
CA ARG A 154 0.74 -4.73 -16.62
C ARG A 154 0.36 -3.84 -17.80
N GLN A 155 0.63 -4.26 -19.04
CA GLN A 155 0.33 -3.47 -20.25
C GLN A 155 -1.07 -3.82 -20.74
N GLY A 156 -2.00 -2.83 -20.72
CA GLY A 156 -3.33 -2.96 -21.31
C GLY A 156 -4.53 -2.68 -20.41
N TYR A 157 -4.31 -2.18 -19.18
CA TYR A 157 -5.39 -1.70 -18.30
C TYR A 157 -5.52 -0.18 -18.35
#